data_dac832ee5007802a30552f9460db145a
#
_entry.id   dac832ee5007802a30552f9460db145a
#
_cell.length_a   1.000
_cell.length_b   1.000
_cell.length_c   1.000
_cell.angle_alpha   90.00
_cell.angle_beta   90.00
_cell.angle_gamma   90.00
#
_symmetry.space_group_name_H-M   'P 1'
#
loop_
_entity.id
_entity.type
_entity.pdbx_description
1 polymer ?
#
loop_
_entity_poly.entity_id
_entity_poly.type
_entity_poly.pdbx_seq_one_letter_code
_entity_poly.pdbx_strand_id
1 'polypeptide(L)'
;MASNLYLDKILQRITENTNTMSHVGIIIASPSEDPPYKYHWVRDSALVMRTFIDMYSKTKDPLYFQYIINYLENENKIQDLDTITGLGEPKYNINCTPFNGEWGRPQNDGPALRGIMLFKIIELFQYKYDIIIQN
;
A
#
# COMPACT_ATOMS: atom_id res chain seq x y z
N MET A 1 7.39 26.74 12.09
CA MET A 1 8.31 26.32 11.01
C MET A 1 8.96 24.96 11.25
N ALA A 2 9.36 24.57 12.48
CA ALA A 2 9.99 23.26 12.74
C ALA A 2 9.07 22.05 12.50
N SER A 3 7.75 22.16 12.69
CA SER A 3 6.79 21.07 12.50
C SER A 3 6.61 20.62 11.05
N ASN A 4 6.74 21.51 10.08
CA ASN A 4 6.64 21.16 8.66
C ASN A 4 7.83 20.33 8.17
N LEU A 5 9.05 20.71 8.55
CA LEU A 5 10.25 19.98 8.13
C LEU A 5 10.28 18.53 8.62
N TYR A 6 9.71 18.26 9.79
CA TYR A 6 9.65 16.89 10.33
C TYR A 6 8.61 16.03 9.60
N LEU A 7 7.44 16.61 9.32
CA LEU A 7 6.40 15.95 8.53
C LEU A 7 6.88 15.65 7.10
N ASP A 8 7.55 16.60 6.46
CA ASP A 8 8.10 16.44 5.11
C ASP A 8 9.11 15.29 5.04
N LYS A 9 9.98 15.15 6.06
CA LYS A 9 10.91 14.02 6.14
C LYS A 9 10.22 12.67 6.32
N ILE A 10 9.14 12.61 7.11
CA ILE A 10 8.37 11.38 7.27
C ILE A 10 7.69 11.00 5.96
N LEU A 11 7.03 11.94 5.31
CA LEU A 11 6.37 11.72 4.03
C LEU A 11 7.37 11.30 2.95
N GLN A 12 8.52 11.93 2.90
CA GLN A 12 9.60 11.55 1.99
C GLN A 12 10.00 10.08 2.17
N ARG A 13 10.25 9.61 3.40
CA ARG A 13 10.62 8.21 3.67
C ARG A 13 9.52 7.23 3.30
N ILE A 14 8.25 7.56 3.58
CA ILE A 14 7.11 6.73 3.17
C ILE A 14 7.06 6.65 1.64
N THR A 15 7.26 7.75 0.96
CA THR A 15 7.26 7.84 -0.51
C THR A 15 8.42 7.06 -1.13
N GLU A 16 9.61 7.14 -0.55
CA GLU A 16 10.78 6.36 -0.97
C GLU A 16 10.53 4.86 -0.93
N ASN A 17 9.80 4.36 0.07
CA ASN A 17 9.42 2.95 0.18
C ASN A 17 8.27 2.53 -0.75
N THR A 18 7.60 3.47 -1.39
CA THR A 18 6.40 3.21 -2.21
C THR A 18 6.71 3.02 -3.69
N ASN A 19 7.79 3.58 -4.21
CA ASN A 19 8.12 3.58 -5.64
C ASN A 19 9.54 3.10 -5.94
N THR A 20 10.16 2.40 -5.02
CA THR A 20 11.60 2.10 -5.09
C THR A 20 11.97 1.02 -6.09
N MET A 21 11.00 0.27 -6.66
CA MET A 21 11.34 -1.01 -7.22
C MET A 21 10.72 -1.28 -8.59
N SER A 22 11.00 -2.45 -9.10
CA SER A 22 10.70 -2.95 -10.44
C SER A 22 9.21 -3.02 -10.79
N HIS A 23 8.31 -2.88 -9.81
CA HIS A 23 6.86 -2.91 -10.02
C HIS A 23 6.16 -1.74 -9.35
N VAL A 24 5.34 -1.07 -10.16
CA VAL A 24 4.45 0.00 -9.72
C VAL A 24 3.44 -0.55 -8.72
N GLY A 25 3.24 0.16 -7.61
CA GLY A 25 2.29 -0.23 -6.55
C GLY A 25 2.88 -1.14 -5.46
N ILE A 26 4.12 -1.59 -5.60
CA ILE A 26 4.84 -2.26 -4.53
C ILE A 26 5.19 -1.24 -3.43
N ILE A 27 4.88 -1.61 -2.19
CA ILE A 27 5.21 -0.83 -1.00
C ILE A 27 6.02 -1.73 -0.08
N ILE A 28 7.29 -1.43 0.11
CA ILE A 28 8.17 -2.20 0.98
C ILE A 28 8.05 -1.75 2.43
N ALA A 29 8.11 -2.68 3.38
CA ALA A 29 8.08 -2.35 4.79
C ALA A 29 9.34 -1.61 5.23
N SER A 30 10.50 -2.02 4.71
CA SER A 30 11.80 -1.40 4.95
C SER A 30 12.77 -1.74 3.82
N PRO A 31 13.74 -0.89 3.50
CA PRO A 31 14.82 -1.19 2.56
C PRO A 31 15.85 -2.18 3.14
N SER A 32 15.71 -2.61 4.41
CA SER A 32 16.65 -3.50 5.08
C SER A 32 16.71 -4.89 4.43
N GLU A 33 17.91 -5.39 4.24
CA GLU A 33 18.21 -6.75 3.77
C GLU A 33 18.65 -7.68 4.91
N ASP A 34 19.07 -7.11 6.03
CA ASP A 34 19.38 -7.82 7.27
C ASP A 34 18.88 -7.01 8.48
N PRO A 35 17.81 -7.45 9.16
CA PRO A 35 16.91 -8.55 8.77
C PRO A 35 16.14 -8.24 7.47
N PRO A 36 15.68 -9.29 6.74
CA PRO A 36 15.12 -9.14 5.40
C PRO A 36 13.69 -8.60 5.43
N TYR A 37 13.52 -7.30 5.36
CA TYR A 37 12.22 -6.61 5.30
C TYR A 37 11.89 -5.97 3.95
N LYS A 38 12.74 -6.15 2.95
CA LYS A 38 12.57 -5.61 1.59
C LYS A 38 11.59 -6.43 0.76
N TYR A 39 10.37 -6.54 1.27
CA TYR A 39 9.24 -7.22 0.63
C TYR A 39 8.02 -6.31 0.66
N HIS A 40 7.07 -6.56 -0.23
CA HIS A 40 5.74 -6.00 -0.13
C HIS A 40 4.95 -6.77 0.94
N TRP A 41 4.90 -6.23 2.15
CA TRP A 41 4.11 -6.78 3.25
C TRP A 41 2.68 -6.29 3.17
N VAL A 42 1.72 -7.21 3.18
CA VAL A 42 0.29 -6.89 3.03
C VAL A 42 -0.19 -5.96 4.14
N ARG A 43 0.19 -6.21 5.40
CA ARG A 43 -0.14 -5.35 6.54
C ARG A 43 0.46 -3.94 6.39
N ASP A 44 1.76 -3.88 6.12
CA ASP A 44 2.52 -2.64 6.11
C ASP A 44 2.09 -1.75 4.93
N SER A 45 1.86 -2.35 3.77
CA SER A 45 1.36 -1.64 2.59
C SER A 45 -0.03 -1.04 2.82
N ALA A 46 -0.93 -1.77 3.48
CA ALA A 46 -2.25 -1.25 3.84
C ALA A 46 -2.16 -0.05 4.81
N LEU A 47 -1.26 -0.09 5.80
CA LEU A 47 -1.04 1.02 6.73
C LEU A 47 -0.46 2.26 6.03
N VAL A 48 0.49 2.08 5.12
CA VAL A 48 1.02 3.18 4.29
C VAL A 48 -0.09 3.76 3.41
N MET A 49 -0.91 2.92 2.81
CA MET A 49 -2.02 3.36 1.97
C MET A 49 -3.04 4.22 2.74
N ARG A 50 -3.30 3.91 4.00
CA ARG A 50 -4.11 4.76 4.87
C ARG A 50 -3.58 6.19 4.92
N THR A 51 -2.27 6.36 5.04
CA THR A 51 -1.63 7.69 5.05
C THR A 51 -1.88 8.42 3.73
N PHE A 52 -1.74 7.76 2.59
CA PHE A 52 -1.98 8.39 1.29
C PHE A 52 -3.46 8.75 1.05
N ILE A 53 -4.40 7.92 1.51
CA ILE A 53 -5.84 8.25 1.49
C ILE A 53 -6.11 9.52 2.30
N ASP A 54 -5.59 9.59 3.53
CA ASP A 54 -5.76 10.74 4.42
C ASP A 54 -5.11 12.01 3.82
N MET A 55 -3.92 11.89 3.23
CA MET A 55 -3.22 12.99 2.55
C MET A 55 -3.99 13.48 1.33
N TYR A 56 -4.45 12.57 0.47
CA TYR A 56 -5.26 12.95 -0.69
C TYR A 56 -6.57 13.62 -0.27
N SER A 57 -7.23 13.09 0.75
CA SER A 57 -8.49 13.68 1.26
C SER A 57 -8.32 15.13 1.72
N LYS A 58 -7.16 15.46 2.29
CA LYS A 58 -6.84 16.80 2.81
C LYS A 58 -6.30 17.75 1.75
N THR A 59 -5.38 17.27 0.92
CA THR A 59 -4.61 18.14 0.01
C THR A 59 -5.16 18.18 -1.42
N LYS A 60 -5.85 17.11 -1.84
CA LYS A 60 -6.24 16.85 -3.22
C LYS A 60 -5.06 16.76 -4.20
N ASP A 61 -3.85 16.56 -3.69
CA ASP A 61 -2.65 16.41 -4.52
C ASP A 61 -2.76 15.14 -5.37
N PRO A 62 -2.70 15.25 -6.70
CA PRO A 62 -2.84 14.12 -7.62
C PRO A 62 -1.76 13.04 -7.43
N LEU A 63 -0.63 13.37 -6.83
CA LEU A 63 0.43 12.41 -6.52
C LEU A 63 -0.06 11.30 -5.58
N TYR A 64 -0.76 11.67 -4.50
CA TYR A 64 -1.32 10.67 -3.57
C TYR A 64 -2.42 9.83 -4.22
N PHE A 65 -3.21 10.42 -5.11
CA PHE A 65 -4.20 9.68 -5.89
C PHE A 65 -3.54 8.64 -6.79
N GLN A 66 -2.43 8.99 -7.44
CA GLN A 66 -1.68 8.05 -8.26
C GLN A 66 -1.12 6.87 -7.44
N TYR A 67 -0.62 7.11 -6.21
CA TYR A 67 -0.20 6.03 -5.31
C TYR A 67 -1.36 5.10 -4.95
N ILE A 68 -2.57 5.63 -4.72
CA ILE A 68 -3.76 4.83 -4.45
C ILE A 68 -4.10 3.95 -5.65
N ILE A 69 -4.08 4.47 -6.87
CA ILE A 69 -4.35 3.70 -8.09
C ILE A 69 -3.30 2.61 -8.28
N ASN A 70 -2.03 2.95 -8.16
CA ASN A 70 -0.93 2.00 -8.29
C ASN A 70 -1.03 0.84 -7.28
N TYR A 71 -1.40 1.15 -6.04
CA TYR A 71 -1.65 0.16 -5.02
C TYR A 71 -2.81 -0.77 -5.39
N LEU A 72 -3.95 -0.23 -5.83
CA LEU A 72 -5.10 -1.04 -6.25
C LEU A 72 -4.77 -2.00 -7.38
N GLU A 73 -4.03 -1.54 -8.38
CA GLU A 73 -3.59 -2.36 -9.51
C GLU A 73 -2.66 -3.49 -9.06
N ASN A 74 -1.75 -3.21 -8.11
CA ASN A 74 -0.86 -4.20 -7.55
C ASN A 74 -1.62 -5.21 -6.69
N GLU A 75 -2.50 -4.75 -5.79
CA GLU A 75 -3.32 -5.62 -4.93
C GLU A 75 -4.22 -6.54 -5.75
N ASN A 76 -4.80 -6.05 -6.85
CA ASN A 76 -5.58 -6.87 -7.76
C ASN A 76 -4.75 -8.01 -8.35
N LYS A 77 -3.50 -7.73 -8.76
CA LYS A 77 -2.60 -8.75 -9.32
C LYS A 77 -2.17 -9.79 -8.27
N ILE A 78 -1.73 -9.35 -7.09
CA ILE A 78 -1.18 -10.27 -6.09
C ILE A 78 -2.24 -11.15 -5.44
N GLN A 79 -3.50 -10.73 -5.39
CA GLN A 79 -4.59 -11.55 -4.86
C GLN A 79 -4.95 -12.73 -5.77
N ASP A 80 -4.66 -12.64 -7.07
CA ASP A 80 -4.88 -13.69 -8.06
C ASP A 80 -3.69 -14.68 -8.16
N LEU A 81 -2.58 -14.42 -7.45
CA LEU A 81 -1.43 -15.31 -7.47
C LEU A 81 -1.69 -16.60 -6.69
N ASP A 82 -1.24 -17.72 -7.23
CA ASP A 82 -1.19 -18.99 -6.52
C ASP A 82 -0.09 -18.93 -5.45
N THR A 83 -0.50 -18.95 -4.18
CA THR A 83 0.38 -18.83 -3.02
C THR A 83 0.06 -19.90 -1.99
N ILE A 84 0.99 -20.13 -1.04
CA ILE A 84 0.87 -21.21 -0.04
C ILE A 84 -0.40 -21.08 0.81
N THR A 85 -0.82 -19.85 1.13
CA THR A 85 -1.97 -19.59 2.02
C THR A 85 -3.03 -18.67 1.41
N GLY A 86 -3.00 -18.49 0.09
CA GLY A 86 -3.97 -17.64 -0.61
C GLY A 86 -3.98 -16.21 -0.06
N LEU A 87 -5.15 -15.69 0.28
CA LEU A 87 -5.29 -14.33 0.82
C LEU A 87 -4.60 -14.11 2.19
N GLY A 88 -4.24 -15.18 2.90
CA GLY A 88 -3.49 -15.14 4.16
C GLY A 88 -1.99 -15.02 3.99
N GLU A 89 -1.49 -14.87 2.76
CA GLU A 89 -0.06 -14.69 2.50
C GLU A 89 0.44 -13.36 3.07
N PRO A 90 1.49 -13.36 3.93
CA PRO A 90 1.90 -12.15 4.63
C PRO A 90 2.70 -11.18 3.77
N LYS A 91 3.43 -11.67 2.77
CA LYS A 91 4.34 -10.86 1.95
C LYS A 91 4.58 -11.44 0.56
N TYR A 92 4.96 -10.55 -0.35
CA TYR A 92 5.31 -10.86 -1.73
C TYR A 92 6.69 -10.29 -2.08
N ASN A 93 7.35 -10.91 -3.05
CA ASN A 93 8.60 -10.38 -3.58
C ASN A 93 8.37 -9.03 -4.27
N ILE A 94 9.41 -8.19 -4.33
CA ILE A 94 9.36 -6.86 -4.94
C ILE A 94 9.09 -6.86 -6.45
N ASN A 95 9.23 -8.01 -7.11
CA ASN A 95 8.86 -8.24 -8.51
C ASN A 95 7.43 -8.79 -8.67
N CYS A 96 6.58 -8.64 -7.66
CA CYS A 96 5.18 -9.07 -7.71
C CYS A 96 4.99 -10.59 -7.86
N THR A 97 5.91 -11.40 -7.33
CA THR A 97 5.81 -12.87 -7.33
C THR A 97 5.57 -13.41 -5.92
N PRO A 98 4.98 -14.62 -5.77
CA PRO A 98 4.82 -15.26 -4.47
C PRO A 98 6.15 -15.42 -3.72
N PHE A 99 6.11 -15.22 -2.40
CA PHE A 99 7.22 -15.57 -1.54
C PHE A 99 7.07 -17.01 -1.06
N ASN A 100 7.93 -17.90 -1.52
CA ASN A 100 7.85 -19.35 -1.24
C ASN A 100 8.81 -19.82 -0.11
N GLY A 101 9.55 -18.91 0.52
CA GLY A 101 10.43 -19.24 1.64
C GLY A 101 9.67 -19.57 2.93
N GLU A 102 10.38 -20.12 3.91
CA GLU A 102 9.82 -20.38 5.24
C GLU A 102 9.42 -19.08 5.94
N TRP A 103 8.20 -19.04 6.45
CA TRP A 103 7.66 -17.91 7.22
C TRP A 103 6.41 -18.31 8.00
N GLY A 104 6.11 -17.56 9.06
CA GLY A 104 4.85 -17.73 9.80
C GLY A 104 3.64 -17.40 8.94
N ARG A 105 2.82 -18.41 8.62
CA ARG A 105 1.62 -18.33 7.78
C ARG A 105 0.45 -19.11 8.39
N PRO A 106 -0.81 -18.74 8.10
CA PRO A 106 -1.22 -17.45 7.51
C PRO A 106 -1.05 -16.30 8.49
N GLN A 107 -1.02 -15.03 7.97
CA GLN A 107 -1.13 -13.84 8.80
C GLN A 107 -2.41 -13.09 8.41
N ASN A 108 -3.43 -13.21 9.25
CA ASN A 108 -4.78 -12.72 8.96
C ASN A 108 -4.97 -11.21 9.18
N ASP A 109 -4.04 -10.57 9.88
CA ASP A 109 -4.01 -9.12 10.08
C ASP A 109 -3.79 -8.34 8.77
N GLY A 110 -2.95 -8.86 7.88
CA GLY A 110 -2.71 -8.28 6.56
C GLY A 110 -3.98 -8.18 5.72
N PRO A 111 -4.67 -9.30 5.42
CA PRO A 111 -5.95 -9.29 4.69
C PRO A 111 -7.02 -8.43 5.34
N ALA A 112 -7.12 -8.41 6.67
CA ALA A 112 -8.09 -7.58 7.39
C ALA A 112 -7.82 -6.09 7.18
N LEU A 113 -6.57 -5.65 7.33
CA LEU A 113 -6.18 -4.26 7.10
C LEU A 113 -6.33 -3.86 5.63
N ARG A 114 -5.96 -4.74 4.70
CA ARG A 114 -6.19 -4.54 3.27
C ARG A 114 -7.67 -4.33 2.97
N GLY A 115 -8.56 -5.18 3.50
CA GLY A 115 -10.00 -5.03 3.36
C GLY A 115 -10.51 -3.67 3.86
N ILE A 116 -10.07 -3.23 5.04
CA ILE A 116 -10.40 -1.91 5.59
C ILE A 116 -9.94 -0.78 4.66
N MET A 117 -8.74 -0.88 4.07
CA MET A 117 -8.24 0.13 3.15
C MET A 117 -9.00 0.15 1.83
N LEU A 118 -9.36 -1.02 1.29
CA LEU A 118 -10.19 -1.10 0.09
C LEU A 118 -11.56 -0.44 0.29
N PHE A 119 -12.21 -0.64 1.43
CA PHE A 119 -13.45 0.07 1.76
C PHE A 119 -13.27 1.58 1.81
N LYS A 120 -12.19 2.08 2.44
CA LYS A 120 -11.88 3.52 2.46
C LYS A 120 -11.62 4.11 1.07
N ILE A 121 -11.02 3.33 0.18
CA ILE A 121 -10.80 3.76 -1.21
C ILE A 121 -12.13 3.80 -1.97
N ILE A 122 -13.00 2.83 -1.77
CA ILE A 122 -14.35 2.83 -2.36
C ILE A 122 -15.14 4.07 -1.90
N GLU A 123 -15.15 4.37 -0.61
CA GLU A 123 -15.80 5.59 -0.07
C GLU A 123 -15.20 6.87 -0.69
N LEU A 124 -13.88 6.92 -0.86
CA LEU A 124 -13.21 8.06 -1.50
C LEU A 124 -13.63 8.23 -2.96
N PHE A 125 -13.76 7.14 -3.71
CA PHE A 125 -14.19 7.18 -5.12
C PHE A 125 -15.67 7.49 -5.26
N GLN A 126 -16.53 6.97 -4.40
CA GLN A 126 -17.95 7.28 -4.36
C GLN A 126 -18.15 8.78 -4.14
N TYR A 127 -17.50 9.35 -3.14
CA TYR A 127 -17.55 10.78 -2.88
C TYR A 127 -17.11 11.64 -4.07
N LYS A 128 -16.04 11.21 -4.76
CA LYS A 128 -15.53 11.90 -5.96
C LYS A 128 -16.53 11.82 -7.11
N TYR A 129 -17.18 10.67 -7.29
CA TYR A 129 -18.21 10.47 -8.32
C TYR A 129 -19.45 11.33 -8.07
N ASP A 130 -19.93 11.37 -6.84
CA ASP A 130 -21.08 12.15 -6.44
C ASP A 130 -20.89 13.66 -6.69
N ILE A 131 -19.67 14.18 -6.45
CA ILE A 131 -19.33 15.58 -6.79
C ILE A 131 -19.40 15.84 -8.30
N ILE A 132 -18.92 14.91 -9.12
CA ILE A 132 -18.93 15.07 -10.59
C ILE A 132 -20.35 15.09 -11.14
N ILE A 133 -21.27 14.33 -10.58
CA ILE A 133 -22.67 14.27 -11.04
C ILE A 133 -23.48 15.50 -10.59
N GLN A 134 -23.11 16.13 -9.48
CA GLN A 134 -23.84 17.27 -8.92
C GLN A 134 -23.43 18.62 -9.56
N ASN A 135 -22.40 18.67 -10.38
CA ASN A 135 -21.94 19.85 -11.13
C ASN A 135 -22.18 19.69 -12.64
#